data_e883beef7da29baee355fcf3d3a3a28b
#
_entry.id   e883beef7da29baee355fcf3d3a3a28b
#
_cell.length_a   1.000
_cell.length_b   1.000
_cell.length_c   1.000
_cell.angle_alpha   90.00
_cell.angle_beta   90.00
_cell.angle_gamma   90.00
#
_symmetry.space_group_name_H-M   'P 1'
#
loop_
_entity.id
_entity.type
_entity.pdbx_description
1 polymer ?
#
loop_
_entity_poly.entity_id
_entity_poly.type
_entity_poly.pdbx_seq_one_letter_code
_entity_poly.pdbx_strand_id
1 'polypeptide(L)'
;LDYISELGATYIWTTPFLEDNDPQGSYHAYAASDYYHIDSRFGSNELYKTFVEKAREKGIGVIMDIVPNHCSYVHWWMNDLPFQDWIHQFPEYTGTNVAFSTNMDPNASQKDLYIQESGWFVPTMVDMNLDNPYVLQYFIQWGVWWIEYSGLNGFRVDTYPYNEKNPAAEWCKAIMNEYPNF
;
A
#
# COMPACT_ATOMS: atom_id res chain seq x y z
N LEU A 1 9.40 18.88 13.39
CA LEU A 1 9.68 19.37 12.03
C LEU A 1 10.86 20.35 12.01
N ASP A 2 11.01 21.24 13.00
CA ASP A 2 12.10 22.23 13.06
C ASP A 2 13.47 21.56 12.98
N TYR A 3 13.73 20.62 13.86
CA TYR A 3 14.97 19.85 13.86
C TYR A 3 15.27 19.16 12.52
N ILE A 4 14.25 18.59 11.87
CA ILE A 4 14.41 17.92 10.56
C ILE A 4 14.74 18.94 9.46
N SER A 5 14.11 20.10 9.51
CA SER A 5 14.40 21.21 8.60
C SER A 5 15.84 21.74 8.78
N GLU A 6 16.27 21.90 10.02
CA GLU A 6 17.64 22.34 10.38
C GLU A 6 18.70 21.34 9.93
N LEU A 7 18.39 20.03 9.86
CA LEU A 7 19.25 19.02 9.27
C LEU A 7 19.39 19.11 7.74
N GLY A 8 18.57 19.93 7.08
CA GLY A 8 18.54 20.07 5.63
C GLY A 8 17.82 18.94 4.90
N ALA A 9 16.96 18.18 5.58
CA ALA A 9 16.14 17.16 4.93
C ALA A 9 15.11 17.81 4.01
N THR A 10 14.96 17.27 2.81
CA THR A 10 13.99 17.74 1.81
C THR A 10 12.70 16.92 1.79
N TYR A 11 12.74 15.69 2.30
CA TYR A 11 11.59 14.79 2.39
C TYR A 11 11.59 14.03 3.72
N ILE A 12 10.38 13.70 4.19
CA ILE A 12 10.13 12.77 5.29
C ILE A 12 9.39 11.57 4.73
N TRP A 13 9.91 10.40 4.97
CA TRP A 13 9.23 9.12 4.82
C TRP A 13 9.13 8.45 6.18
N THR A 14 7.92 8.08 6.56
CA THR A 14 7.63 7.39 7.83
C THR A 14 7.24 5.94 7.56
N THR A 15 7.12 5.13 8.60
CA THR A 15 6.38 3.86 8.54
C THR A 15 4.92 4.14 8.14
N PRO A 16 4.15 3.11 7.69
CA PRO A 16 2.74 3.29 7.35
C PRO A 16 1.95 3.91 8.50
N PHE A 17 1.02 4.80 8.16
CA PHE A 17 0.11 5.45 9.12
C PHE A 17 -1.33 4.97 9.02
N LEU A 18 -1.65 4.14 8.03
CA LEU A 18 -2.99 3.59 7.87
C LEU A 18 -3.35 2.68 9.05
N GLU A 19 -4.63 2.60 9.34
CA GLU A 19 -5.15 1.79 10.43
C GLU A 19 -4.72 0.33 10.30
N ASP A 20 -4.16 -0.20 11.36
CA ASP A 20 -3.77 -1.61 11.50
C ASP A 20 -4.24 -2.12 12.87
N ASN A 21 -5.39 -2.79 12.87
CA ASN A 21 -6.02 -3.35 14.06
C ASN A 21 -5.70 -4.85 14.25
N ASP A 22 -4.63 -5.38 13.61
CA ASP A 22 -4.17 -6.75 13.84
C ASP A 22 -3.81 -6.92 15.32
N PRO A 23 -4.50 -7.82 16.05
CA PRO A 23 -4.27 -8.01 17.48
C PRO A 23 -2.90 -8.59 17.82
N GLN A 24 -2.17 -9.14 16.85
CA GLN A 24 -0.89 -9.81 17.04
C GLN A 24 0.31 -9.08 16.47
N GLY A 25 0.12 -8.16 15.53
CA GLY A 25 1.21 -7.60 14.76
C GLY A 25 1.08 -6.14 14.35
N SER A 26 0.13 -5.39 14.89
CA SER A 26 -0.19 -4.03 14.45
C SER A 26 0.88 -2.95 14.73
N TYR A 27 1.96 -3.27 15.43
CA TYR A 27 3.01 -2.30 15.78
C TYR A 27 3.74 -1.69 14.58
N HIS A 28 3.80 -2.43 13.46
CA HIS A 28 4.49 -1.98 12.25
C HIS A 28 3.59 -1.27 11.24
N ALA A 29 2.25 -1.43 11.34
CA ALA A 29 1.22 -0.83 10.48
C ALA A 29 1.31 -1.23 8.98
N TYR A 30 1.94 -2.38 8.64
CA TYR A 30 2.02 -2.87 7.26
C TYR A 30 0.83 -3.76 6.85
N ALA A 31 -0.15 -3.98 7.74
CA ALA A 31 -1.35 -4.77 7.45
C ALA A 31 -2.60 -3.90 7.64
N ALA A 32 -2.95 -3.10 6.63
CA ALA A 32 -4.06 -2.16 6.74
C ALA A 32 -5.38 -2.88 7.03
N SER A 33 -6.07 -2.48 8.09
CA SER A 33 -7.46 -2.86 8.39
C SER A 33 -8.48 -1.85 7.84
N ASP A 34 -8.03 -0.65 7.50
CA ASP A 34 -8.77 0.36 6.75
C ASP A 34 -7.80 1.23 5.95
N TYR A 35 -8.08 1.38 4.65
CA TYR A 35 -7.22 2.13 3.73
C TYR A 35 -7.51 3.65 3.72
N TYR A 36 -8.61 4.10 4.30
CA TYR A 36 -9.02 5.50 4.30
C TYR A 36 -8.88 6.19 5.66
N HIS A 37 -8.42 5.46 6.70
CA HIS A 37 -8.22 6.01 8.02
C HIS A 37 -6.75 5.93 8.46
N ILE A 38 -6.28 7.02 9.04
CA ILE A 38 -5.04 7.04 9.81
C ILE A 38 -5.29 6.31 11.13
N ASP A 39 -4.37 5.45 11.52
CA ASP A 39 -4.42 4.73 12.79
C ASP A 39 -4.54 5.70 13.96
N SER A 40 -5.49 5.44 14.84
CA SER A 40 -5.77 6.31 16.00
C SER A 40 -4.58 6.47 16.95
N ARG A 41 -3.61 5.54 16.92
CA ARG A 41 -2.35 5.66 17.67
C ARG A 41 -1.47 6.80 17.16
N PHE A 42 -1.60 7.17 15.88
CA PHE A 42 -0.89 8.30 15.25
C PHE A 42 -1.76 9.56 15.16
N GLY A 43 -3.06 9.45 15.38
CA GLY A 43 -3.99 10.59 15.41
C GLY A 43 -5.21 10.41 14.51
N SER A 44 -5.38 11.30 13.53
CA SER A 44 -6.51 11.29 12.61
C SER A 44 -6.09 11.72 11.20
N ASN A 45 -7.00 11.56 10.24
CA ASN A 45 -6.81 12.06 8.88
C ASN A 45 -6.53 13.57 8.85
N GLU A 46 -7.23 14.36 9.67
CA GLU A 46 -7.04 15.81 9.77
C GLU A 46 -5.67 16.15 10.35
N LEU A 47 -5.19 15.36 11.33
CA LEU A 47 -3.87 15.57 11.90
C LEU A 47 -2.77 15.22 10.89
N TYR A 48 -2.96 14.15 10.11
CA TYR A 48 -2.03 13.80 9.03
C TYR A 48 -1.98 14.90 7.96
N LYS A 49 -3.13 15.42 7.53
CA LYS A 49 -3.18 16.58 6.62
C LYS A 49 -2.44 17.78 7.19
N THR A 50 -2.68 18.09 8.45
CA THR A 50 -1.97 19.19 9.16
C THR A 50 -0.45 18.95 9.20
N PHE A 51 -0.02 17.70 9.41
CA PHE A 51 1.39 17.33 9.38
C PHE A 51 2.02 17.62 8.01
N VAL A 52 1.34 17.22 6.92
CA VAL A 52 1.80 17.48 5.53
C VAL A 52 1.88 18.99 5.26
N GLU A 53 0.86 19.76 5.65
CA GLU A 53 0.83 21.22 5.52
C GLU A 53 2.00 21.88 6.26
N LYS A 54 2.23 21.49 7.51
CA LYS A 54 3.34 22.00 8.34
C LYS A 54 4.72 21.61 7.81
N ALA A 55 4.86 20.43 7.23
CA ALA A 55 6.10 20.03 6.56
C ALA A 55 6.37 20.90 5.34
N ARG A 56 5.33 21.15 4.52
CA ARG A 56 5.42 22.03 3.34
C ARG A 56 5.79 23.46 3.69
N GLU A 57 5.26 24.03 4.78
CA GLU A 57 5.65 25.36 5.30
C GLU A 57 7.15 25.48 5.56
N LYS A 58 7.82 24.34 5.80
CA LYS A 58 9.27 24.25 6.05
C LYS A 58 10.08 23.79 4.83
N GLY A 59 9.43 23.68 3.67
CA GLY A 59 10.08 23.19 2.44
C GLY A 59 10.37 21.70 2.45
N ILE A 60 9.64 20.92 3.26
CA ILE A 60 9.80 19.46 3.38
C ILE A 60 8.60 18.78 2.73
N GLY A 61 8.87 17.87 1.78
CA GLY A 61 7.86 16.98 1.21
C GLY A 61 7.58 15.80 2.14
N VAL A 62 6.39 15.22 2.03
CA VAL A 62 6.00 14.03 2.77
C VAL A 62 5.73 12.88 1.81
N ILE A 63 6.36 11.74 2.07
CA ILE A 63 6.16 10.47 1.35
C ILE A 63 5.37 9.54 2.25
N MET A 64 4.22 9.07 1.77
CA MET A 64 3.39 8.09 2.48
C MET A 64 3.85 6.68 2.13
N ASP A 65 4.09 5.86 3.15
CA ASP A 65 4.32 4.42 2.97
C ASP A 65 2.98 3.72 2.76
N ILE A 66 2.87 2.95 1.69
CA ILE A 66 1.63 2.29 1.28
C ILE A 66 1.86 0.83 0.92
N VAL A 67 0.84 0.00 1.14
CA VAL A 67 0.89 -1.44 0.88
C VAL A 67 -0.36 -1.86 0.10
N PRO A 68 -0.41 -1.70 -1.22
CA PRO A 68 -1.55 -2.18 -2.01
C PRO A 68 -1.57 -3.71 -2.22
N ASN A 69 -0.43 -4.39 -1.99
CA ASN A 69 -0.29 -5.83 -2.21
C ASN A 69 -1.20 -6.67 -1.30
N HIS A 70 -1.37 -6.30 -0.06
CA HIS A 70 -2.14 -7.08 0.91
C HIS A 70 -2.85 -6.19 1.93
N CYS A 71 -3.95 -6.68 2.49
CA CYS A 71 -4.62 -6.10 3.64
C CYS A 71 -4.51 -7.02 4.87
N SER A 72 -4.87 -6.49 6.03
CA SER A 72 -5.00 -7.31 7.23
C SER A 72 -6.16 -8.31 7.11
N TYR A 73 -5.98 -9.50 7.69
CA TYR A 73 -7.07 -10.49 7.82
C TYR A 73 -8.22 -10.00 8.71
N VAL A 74 -8.05 -8.91 9.45
CA VAL A 74 -9.12 -8.24 10.21
C VAL A 74 -9.75 -7.08 9.46
N HIS A 75 -9.33 -6.81 8.22
CA HIS A 75 -10.00 -5.83 7.37
C HIS A 75 -11.48 -6.21 7.22
N TRP A 76 -12.38 -5.23 7.27
CA TRP A 76 -13.83 -5.47 7.22
C TRP A 76 -14.28 -6.24 5.96
N TRP A 77 -13.52 -6.20 4.87
CA TRP A 77 -13.75 -7.02 3.68
C TRP A 77 -13.79 -8.51 3.97
N MET A 78 -13.06 -8.98 4.98
CA MET A 78 -13.05 -10.42 5.33
C MET A 78 -14.41 -10.91 5.82
N ASN A 79 -15.31 -10.01 6.22
CA ASN A 79 -16.69 -10.34 6.56
C ASN A 79 -17.63 -10.29 5.34
N ASP A 80 -17.31 -9.45 4.34
CA ASP A 80 -18.15 -9.26 3.16
C ASP A 80 -17.29 -8.74 1.99
N LEU A 81 -16.75 -9.66 1.19
CA LEU A 81 -15.94 -9.32 0.02
C LEU A 81 -16.82 -8.69 -1.06
N PRO A 82 -16.41 -7.55 -1.67
CA PRO A 82 -17.12 -6.95 -2.79
C PRO A 82 -17.32 -7.91 -3.98
N PHE A 83 -16.32 -8.76 -4.23
CA PHE A 83 -16.33 -9.84 -5.23
C PHE A 83 -15.58 -11.05 -4.68
N GLN A 84 -15.90 -12.26 -5.18
CA GLN A 84 -15.22 -13.49 -4.73
C GLN A 84 -13.71 -13.48 -5.03
N ASP A 85 -13.31 -12.82 -6.09
CA ASP A 85 -11.92 -12.66 -6.55
C ASP A 85 -11.32 -11.29 -6.17
N TRP A 86 -11.83 -10.65 -5.10
CA TRP A 86 -11.25 -9.43 -4.53
C TRP A 86 -9.86 -9.65 -3.95
N ILE A 87 -9.65 -10.85 -3.44
CA ILE A 87 -8.42 -11.36 -2.86
C ILE A 87 -8.07 -12.69 -3.51
N HIS A 88 -6.80 -13.07 -3.50
CA HIS A 88 -6.41 -14.44 -3.86
C HIS A 88 -6.80 -15.41 -2.74
N GLN A 89 -7.61 -16.40 -3.09
CA GLN A 89 -8.12 -17.41 -2.17
C GLN A 89 -7.54 -18.79 -2.48
N PHE A 90 -7.13 -19.50 -1.44
CA PHE A 90 -6.57 -20.84 -1.53
C PHE A 90 -7.34 -21.80 -0.60
N PRO A 91 -7.42 -23.10 -0.91
CA PRO A 91 -8.05 -24.09 -0.02
C PRO A 91 -7.40 -24.18 1.37
N GLU A 92 -6.11 -23.85 1.44
CA GLU A 92 -5.32 -23.72 2.67
C GLU A 92 -4.35 -22.57 2.51
N TYR A 93 -3.81 -22.06 3.62
CA TYR A 93 -2.83 -20.99 3.56
C TYR A 93 -1.71 -21.31 2.59
N THR A 94 -1.54 -20.43 1.61
CA THR A 94 -0.48 -20.51 0.60
C THR A 94 0.28 -19.19 0.63
N GLY A 95 1.51 -19.24 1.15
CA GLY A 95 2.38 -18.06 1.22
C GLY A 95 3.12 -17.80 -0.09
N THR A 96 3.50 -16.54 -0.34
CA THR A 96 4.40 -16.21 -1.44
C THR A 96 5.74 -16.94 -1.30
N ASN A 97 6.39 -17.26 -2.42
CA ASN A 97 7.70 -17.91 -2.41
C ASN A 97 8.88 -16.94 -2.18
N VAL A 98 8.60 -15.63 -2.04
CA VAL A 98 9.60 -14.58 -1.79
C VAL A 98 10.73 -14.54 -2.84
N ALA A 99 10.45 -14.95 -4.05
CA ALA A 99 11.44 -15.11 -5.11
C ALA A 99 11.33 -14.00 -6.17
N PHE A 100 11.69 -12.75 -5.82
CA PHE A 100 11.58 -11.59 -6.74
C PHE A 100 12.23 -11.77 -8.10
N SER A 101 13.30 -12.58 -8.17
CA SER A 101 13.99 -12.85 -9.43
C SER A 101 13.10 -13.56 -10.45
N THR A 102 12.04 -14.25 -10.02
CA THR A 102 11.07 -14.87 -10.94
C THR A 102 10.40 -13.87 -11.85
N ASN A 103 10.12 -12.66 -11.37
CA ASN A 103 9.49 -11.61 -12.18
C ASN A 103 10.38 -11.09 -13.31
N MET A 104 11.69 -11.36 -13.24
CA MET A 104 12.69 -10.92 -14.21
C MET A 104 13.30 -12.07 -15.01
N ASP A 105 13.08 -13.31 -14.58
CA ASP A 105 13.63 -14.49 -15.25
C ASP A 105 12.69 -14.95 -16.39
N PRO A 106 13.12 -14.86 -17.66
CA PRO A 106 12.30 -15.30 -18.79
C PRO A 106 12.05 -16.82 -18.81
N ASN A 107 12.78 -17.58 -17.99
CA ASN A 107 12.65 -19.03 -17.85
C ASN A 107 11.93 -19.44 -16.56
N ALA A 108 11.43 -18.49 -15.77
CA ALA A 108 10.66 -18.80 -14.58
C ALA A 108 9.44 -19.65 -14.90
N SER A 109 9.13 -20.62 -14.05
CA SER A 109 7.91 -21.40 -14.22
C SER A 109 6.68 -20.54 -13.96
N GLN A 110 5.59 -20.78 -14.69
CA GLN A 110 4.32 -20.07 -14.47
C GLN A 110 3.78 -20.30 -13.05
N LYS A 111 4.06 -21.46 -12.45
CA LYS A 111 3.68 -21.73 -11.06
C LYS A 111 4.45 -20.85 -10.08
N ASP A 112 5.74 -20.66 -10.30
CA ASP A 112 6.55 -19.82 -9.40
C ASP A 112 6.17 -18.35 -9.51
N LEU A 113 5.89 -17.86 -10.74
CA LEU A 113 5.35 -16.52 -10.97
C LEU A 113 4.02 -16.35 -10.25
N TYR A 114 3.08 -17.27 -10.46
CA TYR A 114 1.76 -17.21 -9.82
C TYR A 114 1.87 -17.18 -8.29
N ILE A 115 2.70 -18.04 -7.70
CA ILE A 115 2.89 -18.05 -6.22
C ILE A 115 3.61 -16.79 -5.72
N GLN A 116 4.51 -16.23 -6.53
CA GLN A 116 5.18 -14.97 -6.19
C GLN A 116 4.18 -13.81 -6.11
N GLU A 117 3.24 -13.72 -7.06
CA GLU A 117 2.35 -12.59 -7.25
C GLU A 117 1.00 -12.73 -6.51
N SER A 118 0.59 -13.96 -6.14
CA SER A 118 -0.72 -14.22 -5.53
C SER A 118 -0.67 -14.90 -4.17
N GLY A 119 0.50 -15.38 -3.75
CA GLY A 119 0.66 -15.99 -2.41
C GLY A 119 0.59 -14.95 -1.31
N TRP A 120 -0.12 -15.24 -0.22
CA TRP A 120 -0.22 -14.33 0.91
C TRP A 120 1.15 -14.07 1.53
N PHE A 121 1.41 -12.83 1.92
CA PHE A 121 2.71 -12.45 2.48
C PHE A 121 3.01 -13.18 3.80
N VAL A 122 2.05 -13.19 4.70
CA VAL A 122 2.00 -14.04 5.91
C VAL A 122 0.53 -14.42 6.18
N PRO A 123 0.24 -15.36 7.09
CA PRO A 123 -1.15 -15.79 7.34
C PRO A 123 -2.14 -14.69 7.73
N THR A 124 -1.65 -13.56 8.24
CA THR A 124 -2.47 -12.41 8.65
C THR A 124 -2.48 -11.27 7.63
N MET A 125 -1.76 -11.42 6.52
CA MET A 125 -1.68 -10.43 5.43
C MET A 125 -2.22 -11.04 4.15
N VAL A 126 -3.49 -10.75 3.90
CA VAL A 126 -4.30 -11.36 2.83
C VAL A 126 -3.99 -10.68 1.51
N ASP A 127 -3.60 -11.44 0.51
CA ASP A 127 -3.18 -10.94 -0.78
C ASP A 127 -4.34 -10.37 -1.61
N MET A 128 -4.15 -9.17 -2.15
CA MET A 128 -5.13 -8.45 -2.96
C MET A 128 -4.96 -8.83 -4.43
N ASN A 129 -6.04 -9.17 -5.11
CA ASN A 129 -6.00 -9.54 -6.53
C ASN A 129 -6.08 -8.29 -7.43
N LEU A 130 -4.94 -7.70 -7.79
CA LEU A 130 -4.90 -6.52 -8.67
C LEU A 130 -5.27 -6.83 -10.13
N ASP A 131 -5.26 -8.09 -10.56
CA ASP A 131 -5.79 -8.48 -11.87
C ASP A 131 -7.32 -8.30 -11.96
N ASN A 132 -8.02 -8.25 -10.82
CA ASN A 132 -9.40 -7.80 -10.81
C ASN A 132 -9.46 -6.28 -11.08
N PRO A 133 -10.11 -5.84 -12.18
CA PRO A 133 -10.11 -4.42 -12.57
C PRO A 133 -10.78 -3.51 -11.53
N TYR A 134 -11.67 -4.03 -10.69
CA TYR A 134 -12.31 -3.24 -9.63
C TYR A 134 -11.37 -3.05 -8.42
N VAL A 135 -10.51 -4.03 -8.11
CA VAL A 135 -9.46 -3.87 -7.09
C VAL A 135 -8.45 -2.84 -7.55
N LEU A 136 -7.97 -2.94 -8.79
CA LEU A 136 -7.07 -1.95 -9.38
C LEU A 136 -7.69 -0.55 -9.36
N GLN A 137 -8.96 -0.41 -9.80
CA GLN A 137 -9.66 0.86 -9.80
C GLN A 137 -9.83 1.43 -8.40
N TYR A 138 -10.11 0.57 -7.41
CA TYR A 138 -10.17 0.98 -6.01
C TYR A 138 -8.85 1.60 -5.55
N PHE A 139 -7.72 0.95 -5.80
CA PHE A 139 -6.41 1.47 -5.39
C PHE A 139 -5.97 2.71 -6.18
N ILE A 140 -6.37 2.85 -7.44
CA ILE A 140 -6.15 4.10 -8.19
C ILE A 140 -6.92 5.25 -7.53
N GLN A 141 -8.22 5.07 -7.27
CA GLN A 141 -9.05 6.10 -6.63
C GLN A 141 -8.57 6.42 -5.21
N TRP A 142 -8.17 5.41 -4.46
CA TRP A 142 -7.60 5.55 -3.13
C TRP A 142 -6.30 6.38 -3.14
N GLY A 143 -5.40 6.11 -4.07
CA GLY A 143 -4.17 6.90 -4.22
C GLY A 143 -4.46 8.35 -4.57
N VAL A 144 -5.33 8.59 -5.55
CA VAL A 144 -5.80 9.95 -5.92
C VAL A 144 -6.42 10.66 -4.71
N TRP A 145 -7.27 9.96 -3.95
CA TRP A 145 -7.92 10.53 -2.77
C TRP A 145 -6.91 10.99 -1.71
N TRP A 146 -5.88 10.20 -1.39
CA TRP A 146 -4.87 10.60 -0.43
C TRP A 146 -4.04 11.80 -0.90
N ILE A 147 -3.71 11.86 -2.19
CA ILE A 147 -3.00 13.01 -2.78
C ILE A 147 -3.85 14.28 -2.63
N GLU A 148 -5.11 14.24 -3.05
CA GLU A 148 -6.03 15.38 -2.98
C GLU A 148 -6.34 15.79 -1.54
N TYR A 149 -6.63 14.82 -0.67
CA TYR A 149 -7.01 15.09 0.70
C TYR A 149 -5.88 15.71 1.52
N SER A 150 -4.67 15.15 1.44
CA SER A 150 -3.56 15.54 2.30
C SER A 150 -2.54 16.46 1.63
N GLY A 151 -2.44 16.42 0.29
CA GLY A 151 -1.41 17.14 -0.46
C GLY A 151 -0.01 16.59 -0.26
N LEU A 152 0.13 15.29 0.03
CA LEU A 152 1.42 14.61 0.14
C LEU A 152 2.21 14.66 -1.18
N ASN A 153 3.50 14.35 -1.15
CA ASN A 153 4.42 14.58 -2.27
C ASN A 153 4.94 13.31 -2.93
N GLY A 154 4.56 12.14 -2.42
CA GLY A 154 4.99 10.87 -2.99
C GLY A 154 4.46 9.67 -2.23
N PHE A 155 4.48 8.51 -2.88
CA PHE A 155 4.25 7.20 -2.26
C PHE A 155 5.54 6.37 -2.24
N ARG A 156 5.81 5.71 -1.13
CA ARG A 156 6.70 4.56 -1.08
C ARG A 156 5.81 3.32 -1.07
N VAL A 157 5.90 2.53 -2.12
CA VAL A 157 5.08 1.32 -2.27
C VAL A 157 5.85 0.13 -1.72
N ASP A 158 5.40 -0.39 -0.58
CA ASP A 158 5.93 -1.61 -0.01
C ASP A 158 5.50 -2.82 -0.83
N THR A 159 6.30 -3.89 -0.77
CA THR A 159 6.00 -5.17 -1.43
C THR A 159 5.61 -5.05 -2.92
N TYR A 160 6.04 -3.98 -3.61
CA TYR A 160 5.72 -3.74 -5.02
C TYR A 160 5.98 -4.96 -5.93
N PRO A 161 7.12 -5.71 -5.78
CA PRO A 161 7.40 -6.87 -6.63
C PRO A 161 6.53 -8.11 -6.36
N TYR A 162 5.65 -8.07 -5.37
CA TYR A 162 4.72 -9.16 -5.07
C TYR A 162 3.36 -8.97 -5.75
N ASN A 163 3.09 -7.79 -6.30
CA ASN A 163 1.87 -7.53 -7.06
C ASN A 163 2.02 -8.06 -8.49
N GLU A 164 0.88 -8.32 -9.14
CA GLU A 164 0.84 -8.60 -10.56
C GLU A 164 1.43 -7.42 -11.34
N LYS A 165 2.40 -7.73 -12.16
CA LYS A 165 3.28 -6.74 -12.80
C LYS A 165 2.54 -5.69 -13.62
N ASN A 166 1.56 -6.13 -14.44
CA ASN A 166 0.86 -5.21 -15.35
C ASN A 166 -0.09 -4.29 -14.60
N PRO A 167 -0.99 -4.77 -13.72
CA PRO A 167 -1.83 -3.91 -12.90
C PRO A 167 -1.04 -2.92 -12.03
N ALA A 168 0.05 -3.36 -11.41
CA ALA A 168 0.91 -2.47 -10.64
C ALA A 168 1.52 -1.34 -11.49
N ALA A 169 1.94 -1.65 -12.72
CA ALA A 169 2.42 -0.64 -13.67
C ALA A 169 1.29 0.30 -14.14
N GLU A 170 0.07 -0.21 -14.32
CA GLU A 170 -1.10 0.60 -14.67
C GLU A 170 -1.49 1.53 -13.53
N TRP A 171 -1.42 1.07 -12.28
CA TRP A 171 -1.61 1.92 -11.11
C TRP A 171 -0.63 3.11 -11.09
N CYS A 172 0.68 2.83 -11.25
CA CYS A 172 1.70 3.88 -11.34
C CYS A 172 1.40 4.88 -12.46
N LYS A 173 1.05 4.37 -13.65
CA LYS A 173 0.72 5.19 -14.82
C LYS A 173 -0.50 6.06 -14.58
N ALA A 174 -1.55 5.53 -13.94
CA ALA A 174 -2.75 6.29 -13.63
C ALA A 174 -2.44 7.47 -12.69
N ILE A 175 -1.69 7.23 -11.60
CA ILE A 175 -1.26 8.28 -10.68
C ILE A 175 -0.40 9.34 -11.39
N MET A 176 0.60 8.92 -12.18
CA MET A 176 1.51 9.83 -12.89
C MET A 176 0.80 10.63 -14.02
N ASN A 177 -0.25 10.08 -14.61
CA ASN A 177 -1.04 10.81 -15.61
C ASN A 177 -1.87 11.92 -14.96
N GLU A 178 -2.46 11.67 -13.78
CA GLU A 178 -3.23 12.65 -13.03
C GLU A 178 -2.31 13.70 -12.39
N TYR A 179 -1.16 13.28 -11.89
CA TYR A 179 -0.17 14.12 -11.20
C TYR A 179 1.21 14.00 -11.84
N PRO A 180 1.48 14.67 -12.98
CA PRO A 180 2.74 14.50 -13.71
C PRO A 180 4.02 14.92 -12.95
N ASN A 181 3.86 15.64 -11.86
CA ASN A 181 4.97 16.11 -11.01
C ASN A 181 5.03 15.39 -9.64
N PHE A 182 4.27 14.32 -9.47
CA PHE A 182 4.20 13.56 -8.22
C PHE A 182 5.36 12.58 -8.07
#